data_9b52939eaaee928636cb2e008cc08aa1
#
_entry.id   9b52939eaaee928636cb2e008cc08aa1
#
_cell.length_a   1.000
_cell.length_b   1.000
_cell.length_c   1.000
_cell.angle_alpha   90.00
_cell.angle_beta   90.00
_cell.angle_gamma   90.00
#
_symmetry.space_group_name_H-M   'P 1'
#
loop_
_entity.id
_entity.type
_entity.pdbx_description
1 polymer ?
#
loop_
_entity_poly.entity_id
_entity_poly.type
_entity_poly.pdbx_seq_one_letter_code
_entity_poly.pdbx_strand_id
1 'polypeptide(L)'
;ISNIVRVANNDIWCAGLYSIYLLNHDSWKEYPISGNDERISDITQRGDTLVILTRSYLYTSVSPYDEFRKTELKTPENYSPKTSLFRTIWLLHSGELFGTPGKLAVDFLGVVLIVLSATGIIYTLLPPFIRRRHRKRLPVKTQAKALKTSLNWHNKLGTWLIGLTLLLSVTGMCLRPPLMIPFVLVNTRPVPGSTLDSDNPWHDKLRSIRWDASRNVWLLSSSMGFYRINDLQLPPVKLKQTPPVSPMGVNVFHPQSP
;
A
#
# COMPACT_ATOMS: atom_id res chain seq x y z
N ILE A 1 1.55 -14.53 0.90
CA ILE A 1 0.54 -15.26 1.70
C ILE A 1 0.26 -14.41 2.93
N SER A 2 -0.99 -14.05 3.16
CA SER A 2 -1.39 -13.29 4.35
C SER A 2 -1.91 -14.19 5.47
N ASN A 3 -2.57 -15.30 5.16
CA ASN A 3 -3.02 -16.27 6.14
C ASN A 3 -3.41 -17.60 5.47
N ILE A 4 -3.50 -18.67 6.29
CA ILE A 4 -3.93 -20.02 5.89
C ILE A 4 -5.00 -20.47 6.88
N VAL A 5 -6.06 -21.09 6.35
CA VAL A 5 -7.20 -21.61 7.12
C VAL A 5 -7.52 -23.03 6.67
N ARG A 6 -7.78 -23.93 7.63
CA ARG A 6 -8.33 -25.25 7.35
C ARG A 6 -9.81 -25.21 7.67
N VAL A 7 -10.66 -25.49 6.70
CA VAL A 7 -12.11 -25.48 6.86
C VAL A 7 -12.68 -26.84 7.30
N ALA A 8 -13.97 -26.90 7.65
CA ALA A 8 -14.60 -28.07 8.28
C ALA A 8 -14.50 -29.36 7.44
N ASN A 9 -14.50 -29.28 6.11
CA ASN A 9 -14.30 -30.43 5.20
C ASN A 9 -12.83 -30.84 5.06
N ASN A 10 -11.94 -30.28 5.87
CA ASN A 10 -10.50 -30.50 5.88
C ASN A 10 -9.70 -29.86 4.72
N ASP A 11 -10.35 -29.09 3.85
CA ASP A 11 -9.68 -28.31 2.83
C ASP A 11 -8.83 -27.20 3.41
N ILE A 12 -7.71 -26.90 2.77
CA ILE A 12 -6.79 -25.85 3.17
C ILE A 12 -6.90 -24.69 2.19
N TRP A 13 -7.33 -23.55 2.69
CA TRP A 13 -7.41 -22.29 1.93
C TRP A 13 -6.30 -21.35 2.34
N CYS A 14 -5.73 -20.66 1.37
CA CYS A 14 -4.67 -19.69 1.55
C CYS A 14 -5.02 -18.37 0.88
N ALA A 15 -4.78 -17.26 1.59
CA ALA A 15 -4.93 -15.91 1.04
C ALA A 15 -3.61 -15.42 0.42
N GLY A 16 -3.61 -15.19 -0.89
CA GLY A 16 -2.57 -14.48 -1.62
C GLY A 16 -2.75 -12.97 -1.55
N LEU A 17 -2.18 -12.24 -2.50
CA LEU A 17 -2.31 -10.78 -2.56
C LEU A 17 -3.65 -10.35 -3.17
N TYR A 18 -4.08 -11.03 -4.25
CA TYR A 18 -5.27 -10.68 -5.04
C TYR A 18 -6.18 -11.88 -5.32
N SER A 19 -5.74 -13.08 -4.97
CA SER A 19 -6.46 -14.33 -5.17
C SER A 19 -6.38 -15.18 -3.93
N ILE A 20 -7.32 -16.10 -3.78
CA ILE A 20 -7.27 -17.17 -2.79
C ILE A 20 -6.91 -18.48 -3.47
N TYR A 21 -6.33 -19.37 -2.72
CA TYR A 21 -5.85 -20.66 -3.21
C TYR A 21 -6.40 -21.78 -2.37
N LEU A 22 -6.91 -22.81 -3.02
CA LEU A 22 -7.32 -24.09 -2.39
C LEU A 22 -6.23 -25.12 -2.64
N LEU A 23 -5.76 -25.76 -1.57
CA LEU A 23 -4.88 -26.92 -1.70
C LEU A 23 -5.71 -28.15 -2.07
N ASN A 24 -5.50 -28.65 -3.28
CA ASN A 24 -6.10 -29.88 -3.79
C ASN A 24 -5.00 -30.93 -3.99
N HIS A 25 -4.95 -31.93 -3.11
CA HIS A 25 -3.87 -32.93 -3.03
C HIS A 25 -2.51 -32.22 -2.90
N ASP A 26 -1.69 -32.18 -3.93
CA ASP A 26 -0.35 -31.58 -3.93
C ASP A 26 -0.25 -30.32 -4.79
N SER A 27 -1.38 -29.77 -5.24
CA SER A 27 -1.42 -28.58 -6.09
C SER A 27 -2.33 -27.50 -5.55
N TRP A 28 -1.95 -26.24 -5.78
CA TRP A 28 -2.77 -25.08 -5.42
C TRP A 28 -3.65 -24.66 -6.59
N LYS A 29 -4.96 -24.69 -6.41
CA LYS A 29 -5.92 -24.15 -7.35
C LYS A 29 -6.25 -22.72 -7.00
N GLU A 30 -6.08 -21.82 -7.96
CA GLU A 30 -6.36 -20.39 -7.78
C GLU A 30 -7.85 -20.10 -8.01
N TYR A 31 -8.39 -19.27 -7.10
CA TYR A 31 -9.73 -18.71 -7.18
C TYR A 31 -9.61 -17.18 -7.14
N PRO A 32 -9.78 -16.48 -8.27
CA PRO A 32 -9.79 -15.02 -8.27
C PRO A 32 -11.03 -14.53 -7.54
N ILE A 33 -10.84 -13.63 -6.58
CA ILE A 33 -11.93 -12.88 -5.95
C ILE A 33 -12.27 -11.76 -6.91
N SER A 34 -13.47 -11.78 -7.46
CA SER A 34 -13.89 -10.92 -8.54
C SER A 34 -13.71 -9.44 -8.25
N GLY A 35 -13.15 -8.73 -9.21
CA GLY A 35 -13.08 -7.27 -9.30
C GLY A 35 -11.74 -6.70 -8.89
N ASN A 36 -10.91 -6.61 -9.87
CA ASN A 36 -9.80 -5.68 -10.05
C ASN A 36 -9.07 -5.20 -8.79
N ASP A 37 -7.84 -5.62 -8.64
CA ASP A 37 -6.74 -4.98 -7.91
C ASP A 37 -6.94 -4.77 -6.39
N GLU A 38 -7.98 -5.31 -5.79
CA GLU A 38 -8.19 -5.14 -4.37
C GLU A 38 -7.41 -6.17 -3.55
N ARG A 39 -6.42 -5.67 -2.82
CA ARG A 39 -5.54 -6.51 -2.02
C ARG A 39 -6.30 -7.23 -0.91
N ILE A 40 -6.16 -8.57 -0.86
CA ILE A 40 -6.66 -9.38 0.25
C ILE A 40 -5.82 -9.10 1.49
N SER A 41 -6.51 -8.83 2.60
CA SER A 41 -5.91 -8.54 3.90
C SER A 41 -5.86 -9.77 4.78
N ASP A 42 -6.90 -10.62 4.75
CA ASP A 42 -7.03 -11.74 5.65
C ASP A 42 -8.03 -12.80 5.14
N ILE A 43 -7.94 -14.01 5.70
CA ILE A 43 -8.89 -15.10 5.52
C ILE A 43 -9.13 -15.79 6.86
N THR A 44 -10.37 -16.13 7.17
CA THR A 44 -10.77 -16.82 8.39
C THR A 44 -12.04 -17.63 8.16
N GLN A 45 -12.47 -18.41 9.13
CA GLN A 45 -13.71 -19.18 9.06
C GLN A 45 -14.55 -19.08 10.34
N ARG A 46 -15.85 -19.34 10.18
CA ARG A 46 -16.79 -19.59 11.27
C ARG A 46 -17.74 -20.72 10.85
N GLY A 47 -17.65 -21.89 11.49
CA GLY A 47 -18.40 -23.07 11.06
C GLY A 47 -18.12 -23.41 9.60
N ASP A 48 -19.17 -23.53 8.79
CA ASP A 48 -19.08 -23.84 7.37
C ASP A 48 -18.89 -22.60 6.47
N THR A 49 -18.72 -21.42 7.07
CA THR A 49 -18.58 -20.17 6.32
C THR A 49 -17.13 -19.73 6.29
N LEU A 50 -16.57 -19.62 5.09
CA LEU A 50 -15.29 -18.99 4.81
C LEU A 50 -15.49 -17.48 4.66
N VAL A 51 -14.66 -16.71 5.34
CA VAL A 51 -14.70 -15.25 5.34
C VAL A 51 -13.36 -14.71 4.87
N ILE A 52 -13.39 -13.91 3.79
CA ILE A 52 -12.22 -13.29 3.19
C ILE A 52 -12.38 -11.79 3.36
N LEU A 53 -11.33 -11.16 3.85
CA LEU A 53 -11.27 -9.73 4.03
C LEU A 53 -10.32 -9.13 3.01
N THR A 54 -10.82 -8.18 2.20
CA THR A 54 -9.95 -7.29 1.42
C THR A 54 -9.67 -6.02 2.21
N ARG A 55 -9.02 -5.05 1.61
CA ARG A 55 -8.79 -3.76 2.29
C ARG A 55 -10.06 -2.92 2.46
N SER A 56 -11.11 -3.21 1.68
CA SER A 56 -12.33 -2.39 1.65
C SER A 56 -13.62 -3.18 1.81
N TYR A 57 -13.60 -4.50 1.53
CA TYR A 57 -14.80 -5.34 1.47
C TYR A 57 -14.60 -6.66 2.20
N LEU A 58 -15.71 -7.30 2.47
CA LEU A 58 -15.79 -8.64 3.02
C LEU A 58 -16.42 -9.55 1.97
N TYR A 59 -15.87 -10.75 1.82
CA TYR A 59 -16.45 -11.80 1.00
C TYR A 59 -16.75 -13.00 1.88
N THR A 60 -17.93 -13.60 1.67
CA THR A 60 -18.35 -14.79 2.38
C THR A 60 -18.68 -15.90 1.39
N SER A 61 -18.34 -17.13 1.73
CA SER A 61 -18.70 -18.31 0.99
C SER A 61 -19.06 -19.42 1.98
N VAL A 62 -20.11 -20.18 1.68
CA VAL A 62 -20.54 -21.33 2.49
C VAL A 62 -20.14 -22.60 1.74
N SER A 63 -19.83 -23.67 2.47
CA SER A 63 -19.54 -24.98 1.88
C SER A 63 -20.61 -25.36 0.82
N PRO A 64 -20.23 -25.79 -0.39
CA PRO A 64 -18.92 -26.23 -0.87
C PRO A 64 -17.95 -25.15 -1.38
N TYR A 65 -18.18 -23.86 -1.11
CA TYR A 65 -17.31 -22.70 -1.44
C TYR A 65 -17.23 -22.37 -2.93
N ASP A 66 -18.30 -22.58 -3.66
CA ASP A 66 -18.36 -22.34 -5.12
C ASP A 66 -18.59 -20.88 -5.45
N GLU A 67 -19.29 -20.14 -4.55
CA GLU A 67 -19.65 -18.74 -4.76
C GLU A 67 -19.15 -17.85 -3.62
N PHE A 68 -18.52 -16.73 -4.00
CA PHE A 68 -18.06 -15.70 -3.06
C PHE A 68 -18.93 -14.46 -3.13
N ARG A 69 -19.75 -14.24 -2.09
CA ARG A 69 -20.64 -13.10 -2.00
C ARG A 69 -19.90 -11.89 -1.40
N LYS A 70 -19.79 -10.82 -2.18
CA LYS A 70 -19.27 -9.53 -1.73
C LYS A 70 -20.25 -8.84 -0.79
N THR A 71 -19.77 -8.31 0.32
CA THR A 71 -20.56 -7.58 1.31
C THR A 71 -19.78 -6.34 1.76
N GLU A 72 -20.44 -5.19 1.78
CA GLU A 72 -19.93 -3.99 2.43
C GLU A 72 -20.33 -4.02 3.92
N LEU A 73 -19.35 -3.80 4.79
CA LEU A 73 -19.66 -3.60 6.20
C LEU A 73 -20.36 -2.27 6.39
N LYS A 74 -21.42 -2.27 7.21
CA LYS A 74 -22.18 -1.05 7.53
C LYS A 74 -21.27 0.01 8.16
N THR A 75 -21.65 1.26 7.98
CA THR A 75 -20.96 2.41 8.57
C THR A 75 -21.01 2.31 10.10
N PRO A 76 -19.88 2.44 10.81
CA PRO A 76 -19.87 2.47 12.26
C PRO A 76 -20.58 3.70 12.80
N GLU A 77 -21.14 3.58 13.99
CA GLU A 77 -21.63 4.75 14.72
C GLU A 77 -20.50 5.76 14.93
N ASN A 78 -20.80 7.06 14.80
CA ASN A 78 -19.85 8.16 14.90
C ASN A 78 -18.69 8.08 13.87
N TYR A 79 -18.96 7.54 12.70
CA TYR A 79 -17.98 7.52 11.60
C TYR A 79 -17.59 8.95 11.19
N SER A 80 -16.31 9.14 10.98
CA SER A 80 -15.74 10.36 10.40
C SER A 80 -14.92 9.98 9.15
N PRO A 81 -15.14 10.62 7.99
CA PRO A 81 -14.42 10.33 6.76
C PRO A 81 -12.98 10.84 6.84
N LYS A 82 -12.17 10.16 7.64
CA LYS A 82 -10.75 10.48 7.82
C LYS A 82 -9.87 9.34 7.33
N THR A 83 -8.70 9.70 6.85
CA THR A 83 -7.61 8.79 6.50
C THR A 83 -6.32 9.23 7.18
N SER A 84 -5.38 8.31 7.38
CA SER A 84 -4.08 8.64 7.96
C SER A 84 -3.30 9.57 7.03
N LEU A 85 -2.76 10.66 7.57
CA LEU A 85 -1.89 11.57 6.82
C LEU A 85 -0.64 10.84 6.30
N PHE A 86 -0.09 9.92 7.08
CA PHE A 86 1.00 9.05 6.66
C PHE A 86 0.62 8.24 5.40
N ARG A 87 -0.60 7.68 5.36
CA ARG A 87 -1.09 6.93 4.19
C ARG A 87 -1.21 7.83 2.96
N THR A 88 -1.69 9.04 3.12
CA THR A 88 -1.78 10.04 2.04
C THR A 88 -0.40 10.39 1.48
N ILE A 89 0.59 10.64 2.37
CA ILE A 89 1.98 10.93 1.97
C ILE A 89 2.61 9.72 1.26
N TRP A 90 2.36 8.51 1.75
CA TRP A 90 2.85 7.29 1.11
C TRP A 90 2.32 7.16 -0.32
N LEU A 91 1.00 7.26 -0.49
CA LEU A 91 0.38 7.15 -1.82
C LEU A 91 0.80 8.29 -2.77
N LEU A 92 1.04 9.50 -2.23
CA LEU A 92 1.58 10.60 -3.00
C LEU A 92 3.02 10.31 -3.46
N HIS A 93 3.87 9.80 -2.56
CA HIS A 93 5.26 9.45 -2.86
C HIS A 93 5.37 8.31 -3.89
N SER A 94 4.52 7.29 -3.80
CA SER A 94 4.49 6.18 -4.75
C SER A 94 3.72 6.49 -6.05
N GLY A 95 3.06 7.65 -6.13
CA GLY A 95 2.17 8.00 -7.24
C GLY A 95 0.80 7.33 -7.20
N GLU A 96 0.57 6.40 -6.28
CA GLU A 96 -0.70 5.67 -6.19
C GLU A 96 -1.90 6.55 -5.84
N LEU A 97 -1.67 7.75 -5.28
CA LEU A 97 -2.74 8.67 -4.87
C LEU A 97 -3.66 9.04 -6.03
N PHE A 98 -3.13 9.10 -7.25
CA PHE A 98 -3.90 9.39 -8.47
C PHE A 98 -3.97 8.18 -9.42
N GLY A 99 -3.85 6.96 -8.88
CA GLY A 99 -3.94 5.72 -9.64
C GLY A 99 -2.81 5.54 -10.66
N THR A 100 -3.12 4.91 -11.80
CA THR A 100 -2.13 4.61 -12.85
C THR A 100 -1.41 5.86 -13.41
N PRO A 101 -2.09 6.99 -13.69
CA PRO A 101 -1.41 8.21 -14.15
C PRO A 101 -0.37 8.73 -13.16
N GLY A 102 -0.67 8.68 -11.86
CA GLY A 102 0.27 9.09 -10.83
C GLY A 102 1.49 8.18 -10.73
N LYS A 103 1.29 6.85 -10.82
CA LYS A 103 2.40 5.88 -10.87
C LYS A 103 3.34 6.15 -12.03
N LEU A 104 2.79 6.31 -13.23
CA LEU A 104 3.59 6.62 -14.43
C LEU A 104 4.37 7.93 -14.30
N ALA A 105 3.78 8.95 -13.66
CA ALA A 105 4.47 10.22 -13.40
C ALA A 105 5.67 10.04 -12.47
N VAL A 106 5.52 9.26 -11.40
CA VAL A 106 6.62 8.96 -10.45
C VAL A 106 7.69 8.10 -11.11
N ASP A 107 7.31 7.09 -11.91
CA ASP A 107 8.24 6.25 -12.67
C ASP A 107 9.06 7.09 -13.65
N PHE A 108 8.41 8.00 -14.38
CA PHE A 108 9.08 8.96 -15.26
C PHE A 108 10.08 9.84 -14.49
N LEU A 109 9.69 10.36 -13.32
CA LEU A 109 10.61 11.12 -12.45
C LEU A 109 11.79 10.27 -11.99
N GLY A 110 11.59 8.98 -11.71
CA GLY A 110 12.66 8.03 -11.39
C GLY A 110 13.70 7.95 -12.51
N VAL A 111 13.25 7.82 -13.76
CA VAL A 111 14.14 7.84 -14.94
C VAL A 111 14.89 9.17 -15.07
N VAL A 112 14.21 10.28 -14.87
CA VAL A 112 14.84 11.61 -14.88
C VAL A 112 15.90 11.74 -13.79
N LEU A 113 15.66 11.25 -12.59
CA LEU A 113 16.66 11.26 -11.51
C LEU A 113 17.91 10.44 -11.86
N ILE A 114 17.75 9.30 -12.55
CA ILE A 114 18.89 8.51 -13.06
C ILE A 114 19.69 9.33 -14.06
N VAL A 115 19.03 10.00 -15.02
CA VAL A 115 19.69 10.85 -16.00
C VAL A 115 20.39 12.04 -15.34
N LEU A 116 19.75 12.69 -14.36
CA LEU A 116 20.34 13.79 -13.60
C LEU A 116 21.59 13.31 -12.82
N SER A 117 21.52 12.13 -12.19
CA SER A 117 22.66 11.55 -11.47
C SER A 117 23.82 11.25 -12.42
N ALA A 118 23.55 10.58 -13.54
CA ALA A 118 24.58 10.25 -14.54
C ALA A 118 25.23 11.53 -15.13
N THR A 119 24.42 12.52 -15.50
CA THR A 119 24.92 13.78 -16.04
C THR A 119 25.66 14.60 -15.00
N GLY A 120 25.25 14.56 -13.72
CA GLY A 120 25.96 15.18 -12.60
C GLY A 120 27.34 14.55 -12.35
N ILE A 121 27.43 13.22 -12.41
CA ILE A 121 28.71 12.50 -12.33
C ILE A 121 29.66 12.90 -13.48
N ILE A 122 29.15 12.95 -14.72
CA ILE A 122 29.91 13.40 -15.88
C ILE A 122 30.42 14.83 -15.68
N TYR A 123 29.57 15.73 -15.22
CA TYR A 123 29.90 17.11 -14.92
C TYR A 123 31.02 17.24 -13.87
N THR A 124 31.01 16.37 -12.87
CA THR A 124 32.01 16.40 -11.77
C THR A 124 33.35 15.78 -12.18
N LEU A 125 33.31 14.64 -12.86
CA LEU A 125 34.52 13.84 -13.14
C LEU A 125 35.21 14.20 -14.45
N LEU A 126 34.48 14.69 -15.45
CA LEU A 126 35.05 14.94 -16.79
C LEU A 126 35.97 16.16 -16.88
N PRO A 127 35.73 17.30 -16.18
CA PRO A 127 36.61 18.48 -16.25
C PRO A 127 38.06 18.21 -15.84
N PRO A 128 38.36 17.55 -14.70
CA PRO A 128 39.75 17.23 -14.35
C PRO A 128 40.41 16.28 -15.35
N PHE A 129 39.64 15.35 -15.94
CA PHE A 129 40.16 14.46 -16.99
C PHE A 129 40.51 15.22 -18.26
N ILE A 130 39.66 16.17 -18.72
CA ILE A 130 39.89 17.04 -19.87
C ILE A 130 41.17 17.87 -19.64
N ARG A 131 41.32 18.47 -18.44
CA ARG A 131 42.50 19.26 -18.08
C ARG A 131 43.81 18.43 -18.16
N ARG A 132 43.77 17.18 -17.66
CA ARG A 132 44.91 16.24 -17.73
C ARG A 132 45.28 15.94 -19.19
N ARG A 133 44.33 15.63 -20.05
CA ARG A 133 44.54 15.37 -21.48
C ARG A 133 45.09 16.57 -22.20
N HIS A 134 44.55 17.74 -21.93
CA HIS A 134 45.01 19.00 -22.53
C HIS A 134 46.45 19.30 -22.18
N ARG A 135 46.88 19.07 -20.94
CA ARG A 135 48.29 19.21 -20.52
C ARG A 135 49.21 18.27 -21.28
N LYS A 136 48.73 17.09 -21.68
CA LYS A 136 49.46 16.11 -22.49
C LYS A 136 49.35 16.36 -23.99
N ARG A 137 48.80 17.48 -24.43
CA ARG A 137 48.53 17.85 -25.84
C ARG A 137 47.69 16.82 -26.59
N LEU A 138 46.83 16.03 -25.89
CA LEU A 138 45.95 15.05 -26.50
C LEU A 138 44.64 15.71 -26.92
N PRO A 139 43.96 15.19 -27.97
CA PRO A 139 42.69 15.73 -28.43
C PRO A 139 41.58 15.58 -27.35
N VAL A 140 40.82 16.67 -27.09
CA VAL A 140 39.76 16.73 -26.06
C VAL A 140 38.39 17.10 -26.61
N LYS A 141 38.24 17.23 -27.92
CA LYS A 141 37.02 17.72 -28.59
C LYS A 141 35.78 16.88 -28.24
N THR A 142 35.92 15.54 -28.24
CA THR A 142 34.83 14.61 -27.93
C THR A 142 34.39 14.73 -26.47
N GLN A 143 35.36 14.80 -25.54
CA GLN A 143 35.06 14.92 -24.11
C GLN A 143 34.46 16.29 -23.77
N ALA A 144 34.93 17.35 -24.40
CA ALA A 144 34.33 18.69 -24.26
C ALA A 144 32.89 18.75 -24.80
N LYS A 145 32.62 18.09 -25.94
CA LYS A 145 31.25 17.96 -26.47
C LYS A 145 30.35 17.17 -25.52
N ALA A 146 30.81 16.03 -25.00
CA ALA A 146 30.09 15.23 -24.03
C ALA A 146 29.73 16.01 -22.76
N LEU A 147 30.73 16.76 -22.21
CA LEU A 147 30.52 17.63 -21.05
C LEU A 147 29.45 18.70 -21.31
N LYS A 148 29.52 19.40 -22.46
CA LYS A 148 28.56 20.43 -22.83
C LYS A 148 27.15 19.87 -22.99
N THR A 149 27.00 18.72 -23.64
CA THR A 149 25.70 18.03 -23.82
C THR A 149 25.12 17.59 -22.49
N SER A 150 25.96 16.97 -21.64
CA SER A 150 25.59 16.52 -20.29
C SER A 150 25.10 17.69 -19.43
N LEU A 151 25.84 18.80 -19.40
CA LEU A 151 25.47 20.01 -18.65
C LEU A 151 24.15 20.60 -19.14
N ASN A 152 23.95 20.67 -20.46
CA ASN A 152 22.72 21.19 -21.02
C ASN A 152 21.49 20.35 -20.62
N TRP A 153 21.58 19.03 -20.70
CA TRP A 153 20.51 18.13 -20.28
C TRP A 153 20.29 18.19 -18.76
N HIS A 154 21.37 18.18 -17.96
CA HIS A 154 21.28 18.31 -16.51
C HIS A 154 20.53 19.57 -16.09
N ASN A 155 20.94 20.71 -16.62
CA ASN A 155 20.31 21.99 -16.29
C ASN A 155 18.86 22.06 -16.78
N LYS A 156 18.59 21.61 -18.00
CA LYS A 156 17.24 21.66 -18.57
C LYS A 156 16.27 20.78 -17.77
N LEU A 157 16.62 19.51 -17.56
CA LEU A 157 15.76 18.60 -16.80
C LEU A 157 15.66 19.00 -15.32
N GLY A 158 16.80 19.39 -14.72
CA GLY A 158 16.83 19.84 -13.33
C GLY A 158 15.95 21.05 -13.09
N THR A 159 16.04 22.07 -13.94
CA THR A 159 15.22 23.29 -13.80
C THR A 159 13.73 23.03 -14.03
N TRP A 160 13.38 22.22 -15.03
CA TRP A 160 11.97 21.94 -15.35
C TRP A 160 11.27 21.10 -14.30
N LEU A 161 11.99 20.15 -13.69
CA LEU A 161 11.40 19.15 -12.79
C LEU A 161 11.79 19.36 -11.33
N ILE A 162 12.44 20.48 -10.99
CA ILE A 162 12.91 20.75 -9.61
C ILE A 162 11.78 20.67 -8.58
N GLY A 163 10.61 21.21 -8.90
CA GLY A 163 9.47 21.17 -7.99
C GLY A 163 8.99 19.75 -7.70
N LEU A 164 8.89 18.90 -8.73
CA LEU A 164 8.45 17.51 -8.58
C LEU A 164 9.50 16.63 -7.90
N THR A 165 10.79 16.82 -8.22
CA THR A 165 11.89 16.08 -7.57
C THR A 165 12.01 16.46 -6.10
N LEU A 166 11.81 17.75 -5.77
CA LEU A 166 11.78 18.22 -4.39
C LEU A 166 10.59 17.63 -3.62
N LEU A 167 9.39 17.65 -4.22
CA LEU A 167 8.20 17.03 -3.64
C LEU A 167 8.43 15.55 -3.34
N LEU A 168 8.99 14.80 -4.31
CA LEU A 168 9.29 13.38 -4.12
C LEU A 168 10.32 13.17 -3.01
N SER A 169 11.35 14.00 -2.93
CA SER A 169 12.37 13.91 -1.89
C SER A 169 11.80 14.19 -0.50
N VAL A 170 11.01 15.26 -0.34
CA VAL A 170 10.39 15.64 0.93
C VAL A 170 9.40 14.58 1.38
N THR A 171 8.53 14.10 0.49
CA THR A 171 7.58 13.03 0.84
C THR A 171 8.31 11.74 1.25
N GLY A 172 9.42 11.39 0.57
CA GLY A 172 10.25 10.24 0.95
C GLY A 172 10.88 10.38 2.34
N MET A 173 11.33 11.59 2.72
CA MET A 173 11.82 11.86 4.08
C MET A 173 10.72 11.69 5.13
N CYS A 174 9.49 12.08 4.84
CA CYS A 174 8.34 11.92 5.73
C CYS A 174 7.94 10.46 5.97
N LEU A 175 8.41 9.52 5.15
CA LEU A 175 8.12 8.08 5.28
C LEU A 175 9.08 7.33 6.20
N ARG A 176 10.09 8.01 6.76
CA ARG A 176 11.09 7.41 7.66
C ARG A 176 11.13 8.10 9.03
N PRO A 177 11.40 7.34 10.11
CA PRO A 177 11.67 7.94 11.42
C PRO A 177 12.89 8.89 11.36
N PRO A 178 12.87 10.02 12.10
CA PRO A 178 11.84 10.43 13.07
C PRO A 178 10.65 11.17 12.47
N LEU A 179 10.72 11.65 11.20
CA LEU A 179 9.68 12.49 10.59
C LEU A 179 8.34 11.75 10.39
N MET A 180 8.38 10.44 10.22
CA MET A 180 7.18 9.61 10.06
C MET A 180 6.24 9.68 11.28
N ILE A 181 6.81 9.77 12.49
CA ILE A 181 6.05 9.64 13.76
C ILE A 181 4.89 10.64 13.86
N PRO A 182 5.07 11.95 13.67
CA PRO A 182 3.96 12.89 13.74
C PRO A 182 2.89 12.64 12.67
N PHE A 183 3.26 12.19 11.48
CA PHE A 183 2.32 11.95 10.39
C PHE A 183 1.44 10.70 10.59
N VAL A 184 1.97 9.71 11.31
CA VAL A 184 1.21 8.51 11.69
C VAL A 184 0.07 8.83 12.66
N LEU A 185 0.26 9.80 13.55
CA LEU A 185 -0.70 10.18 14.58
C LEU A 185 -1.81 11.11 14.07
N VAL A 186 -1.62 11.71 12.89
CA VAL A 186 -2.57 12.68 12.34
C VAL A 186 -3.49 12.01 11.32
N ASN A 187 -4.78 12.31 11.43
CA ASN A 187 -5.80 11.91 10.46
C ASN A 187 -6.39 13.15 9.78
N THR A 188 -6.51 13.12 8.46
CA THR A 188 -7.04 14.20 7.62
C THR A 188 -8.22 13.71 6.79
N ARG A 189 -8.94 14.63 6.15
CA ARG A 189 -9.90 14.25 5.11
C ARG A 189 -9.14 13.70 3.90
N PRO A 190 -9.69 12.71 3.17
CA PRO A 190 -9.13 12.26 1.90
C PRO A 190 -8.97 13.44 0.93
N VAL A 191 -7.95 13.37 0.08
CA VAL A 191 -7.79 14.34 -1.01
C VAL A 191 -8.89 14.10 -2.03
N PRO A 192 -9.72 15.09 -2.39
CA PRO A 192 -10.80 14.92 -3.35
C PRO A 192 -10.28 14.38 -4.71
N GLY A 193 -10.98 13.41 -5.28
CA GLY A 193 -10.59 12.76 -6.54
C GLY A 193 -9.36 11.85 -6.46
N SER A 194 -8.87 11.57 -5.27
CA SER A 194 -7.79 10.59 -5.07
C SER A 194 -8.32 9.17 -4.90
N THR A 195 -7.42 8.18 -4.96
CA THR A 195 -7.76 6.78 -4.68
C THR A 195 -8.20 6.53 -3.23
N LEU A 196 -8.03 7.50 -2.34
CA LEU A 196 -8.53 7.45 -0.95
C LEU A 196 -9.93 8.04 -0.80
N ASP A 197 -10.43 8.74 -1.82
CA ASP A 197 -11.75 9.36 -1.84
C ASP A 197 -12.78 8.33 -2.33
N SER A 198 -13.58 7.82 -1.41
CA SER A 198 -14.56 6.76 -1.67
C SER A 198 -15.76 6.88 -0.74
N ASP A 199 -16.95 6.57 -1.26
CA ASP A 199 -18.19 6.51 -0.48
C ASP A 199 -18.22 5.34 0.51
N ASN A 200 -17.38 4.31 0.28
CA ASN A 200 -17.24 3.20 1.21
C ASN A 200 -16.46 3.65 2.46
N PRO A 201 -17.07 3.66 3.65
CA PRO A 201 -16.42 4.07 4.91
C PRO A 201 -15.21 3.21 5.28
N TRP A 202 -15.13 1.99 4.76
CA TRP A 202 -14.08 1.02 5.01
C TRP A 202 -12.99 0.96 3.93
N HIS A 203 -13.09 1.83 2.91
CA HIS A 203 -12.13 1.85 1.81
C HIS A 203 -10.68 1.94 2.29
N ASP A 204 -9.83 1.00 1.87
CA ASP A 204 -8.42 0.82 2.24
C ASP A 204 -8.13 0.74 3.77
N LYS A 205 -9.14 0.45 4.60
CA LYS A 205 -9.00 0.49 6.07
C LYS A 205 -8.96 -0.87 6.74
N LEU A 206 -9.55 -1.91 6.13
CA LEU A 206 -9.66 -3.24 6.72
C LEU A 206 -8.30 -3.96 6.74
N ARG A 207 -7.98 -4.64 7.86
CA ARG A 207 -6.69 -5.31 8.05
C ARG A 207 -6.79 -6.77 8.40
N SER A 208 -7.58 -7.12 9.41
CA SER A 208 -7.77 -8.50 9.86
C SER A 208 -9.12 -8.69 10.51
N ILE A 209 -9.69 -9.89 10.39
CA ILE A 209 -10.95 -10.27 11.04
C ILE A 209 -10.82 -11.65 11.66
N ARG A 210 -11.33 -11.84 12.88
CA ARG A 210 -11.33 -13.11 13.60
C ARG A 210 -12.65 -13.33 14.30
N TRP A 211 -13.07 -14.58 14.32
CA TRP A 211 -14.19 -15.02 15.13
C TRP A 211 -13.74 -15.34 16.57
N ASP A 212 -14.35 -14.69 17.55
CA ASP A 212 -14.19 -14.99 18.96
C ASP A 212 -15.35 -15.86 19.41
N ALA A 213 -15.12 -17.18 19.50
CA ALA A 213 -16.14 -18.14 19.89
C ALA A 213 -16.59 -17.96 21.34
N SER A 214 -15.71 -17.50 22.24
CA SER A 214 -16.01 -17.30 23.65
C SER A 214 -17.02 -16.19 23.90
N ARG A 215 -16.96 -15.14 23.06
CA ARG A 215 -17.85 -13.98 23.14
C ARG A 215 -18.95 -13.98 22.08
N ASN A 216 -18.93 -14.94 21.16
CA ASN A 216 -19.84 -15.04 20.02
C ASN A 216 -19.88 -13.75 19.18
N VAL A 217 -18.69 -13.21 18.86
CA VAL A 217 -18.55 -11.95 18.11
C VAL A 217 -17.39 -12.03 17.12
N TRP A 218 -17.47 -11.20 16.07
CA TRP A 218 -16.32 -10.93 15.21
C TRP A 218 -15.48 -9.79 15.78
N LEU A 219 -14.18 -9.97 15.79
CA LEU A 219 -13.20 -8.93 16.08
C LEU A 219 -12.58 -8.48 14.77
N LEU A 220 -12.67 -7.18 14.49
CA LEU A 220 -12.16 -6.56 13.28
C LEU A 220 -11.02 -5.58 13.65
N SER A 221 -9.87 -5.77 13.04
CA SER A 221 -8.77 -4.81 13.06
C SER A 221 -8.81 -3.95 11.79
N SER A 222 -8.69 -2.65 11.95
CA SER A 222 -8.61 -1.68 10.88
C SER A 222 -7.52 -0.65 11.12
N SER A 223 -7.17 0.16 10.11
CA SER A 223 -6.25 1.29 10.29
C SER A 223 -6.78 2.39 11.22
N MET A 224 -8.09 2.34 11.54
CA MET A 224 -8.76 3.33 12.40
C MET A 224 -9.01 2.82 13.84
N GLY A 225 -8.60 1.58 14.15
CA GLY A 225 -8.79 0.95 15.44
C GLY A 225 -9.40 -0.44 15.34
N PHE A 226 -9.81 -0.95 16.51
CA PHE A 226 -10.43 -2.27 16.63
C PHE A 226 -11.93 -2.13 16.84
N TYR A 227 -12.66 -3.06 16.25
CA TYR A 227 -14.13 -3.08 16.27
C TYR A 227 -14.63 -4.46 16.66
N ARG A 228 -15.79 -4.48 17.31
CA ARG A 228 -16.58 -5.67 17.56
C ARG A 228 -17.80 -5.66 16.63
N ILE A 229 -18.12 -6.81 16.04
CA ILE A 229 -19.26 -7.00 15.16
C ILE A 229 -20.03 -8.22 15.67
N ASN A 230 -21.26 -8.03 16.09
CA ASN A 230 -22.10 -9.12 16.57
C ASN A 230 -22.64 -9.96 15.40
N ASP A 231 -23.02 -9.29 14.31
CA ASP A 231 -23.43 -9.88 13.05
C ASP A 231 -22.85 -9.05 11.89
N LEU A 232 -22.38 -9.70 10.83
CA LEU A 232 -21.79 -9.03 9.66
C LEU A 232 -22.76 -8.09 8.95
N GLN A 233 -24.08 -8.21 9.24
CA GLN A 233 -25.12 -7.32 8.76
C GLN A 233 -25.34 -6.08 9.64
N LEU A 234 -24.72 -6.04 10.84
CA LEU A 234 -24.87 -4.95 11.79
C LEU A 234 -23.69 -3.97 11.73
N PRO A 235 -23.87 -2.71 12.15
CA PRO A 235 -22.77 -1.75 12.24
C PRO A 235 -21.68 -2.21 13.21
N PRO A 236 -20.41 -2.14 12.82
CA PRO A 236 -19.30 -2.40 13.74
C PRO A 236 -19.23 -1.38 14.87
N VAL A 237 -19.00 -1.86 16.09
CA VAL A 237 -18.86 -1.03 17.29
C VAL A 237 -17.38 -0.88 17.64
N LYS A 238 -16.90 0.35 17.70
CA LYS A 238 -15.49 0.64 18.01
C LYS A 238 -15.16 0.31 19.46
N LEU A 239 -14.09 -0.41 19.70
CA LEU A 239 -13.59 -0.72 21.04
C LEU A 239 -12.87 0.52 21.61
N LYS A 240 -13.19 0.86 22.88
CA LYS A 240 -12.64 2.07 23.54
C LYS A 240 -11.23 1.85 24.09
N GLN A 241 -10.98 0.65 24.64
CA GLN A 241 -9.69 0.30 25.24
C GLN A 241 -8.98 -0.71 24.32
N THR A 242 -8.00 -0.24 23.59
CA THR A 242 -7.22 -1.04 22.64
C THR A 242 -5.76 -0.58 22.63
N PRO A 243 -4.82 -1.47 22.29
CA PRO A 243 -3.47 -1.05 22.02
C PRO A 243 -3.41 -0.04 20.84
N PRO A 244 -2.34 0.74 20.72
CA PRO A 244 -2.14 1.61 19.57
C PRO A 244 -2.17 0.83 18.26
N VAL A 245 -2.85 1.38 17.25
CA VAL A 245 -2.92 0.75 15.93
C VAL A 245 -1.66 1.07 15.14
N SER A 246 -0.98 0.03 14.67
CA SER A 246 0.14 0.22 13.74
C SER A 246 -0.38 0.67 12.37
N PRO A 247 0.22 1.70 11.74
CA PRO A 247 -0.12 2.11 10.38
C PRO A 247 0.17 1.03 9.34
N MET A 248 1.05 0.08 9.66
CA MET A 248 1.40 -1.06 8.80
C MET A 248 0.46 -2.26 8.97
N GLY A 249 -0.46 -2.20 9.93
CA GLY A 249 -1.38 -3.28 10.28
C GLY A 249 -0.94 -4.07 11.51
N VAL A 250 -1.57 -5.20 11.72
CA VAL A 250 -1.32 -6.11 12.85
C VAL A 250 -0.69 -7.38 12.30
N ASN A 251 0.46 -7.78 12.87
CA ASN A 251 1.16 -8.99 12.42
C ASN A 251 0.47 -10.28 12.90
N VAL A 252 -0.05 -10.25 14.14
CA VAL A 252 -0.79 -11.36 14.73
C VAL A 252 -2.05 -10.81 15.37
N PHE A 253 -3.19 -11.37 15.00
CA PHE A 253 -4.49 -11.02 15.55
C PHE A 253 -5.27 -12.31 15.79
N HIS A 254 -5.33 -12.74 17.04
CA HIS A 254 -6.01 -13.97 17.44
C HIS A 254 -6.76 -13.74 18.76
N PRO A 255 -8.04 -14.16 18.89
CA PRO A 255 -8.71 -14.16 20.18
C PRO A 255 -8.01 -15.18 21.10
N GLN A 256 -7.73 -14.81 22.33
CA GLN A 256 -7.30 -15.78 23.34
C GLN A 256 -8.50 -16.64 23.72
N SER A 257 -8.35 -17.95 23.61
CA SER A 257 -9.23 -18.88 24.32
C SER A 257 -9.02 -18.70 25.81
N PRO A 258 -10.08 -18.73 26.61
CA PRO A 258 -10.00 -18.69 28.07
C PRO A 258 -9.23 -19.86 28.62
#